data_5c51806bdf82c6887ed8ebbc65a73b3c
#
_entry.id   5c51806bdf82c6887ed8ebbc65a73b3c
#
_cell.length_a   1.000
_cell.length_b   1.000
_cell.length_c   1.000
_cell.angle_alpha   90.00
_cell.angle_beta   90.00
_cell.angle_gamma   90.00
#
_symmetry.space_group_name_H-M   'P 1'
#
loop_
_entity.id
_entity.type
_entity.pdbx_description
1 polymer ?
#
loop_
_entity_poly.entity_id
_entity_poly.type
_entity_poly.pdbx_seq_one_letter_code
_entity_poly.pdbx_strand_id
1 'polypeptide(L)'
;SSAASDVYKRQAFANAKGKSSFSVGKDIAGNCIVGNIAKMPHMLIAGTTGSGKSVCMNSIIISLLYKAGPEDVKLIMVDPKMVELGIYNGIPQLLIPVVTDPKKAAGSLQWAVTEMLRRYKLMSDAGVRDLESYNSIMEGEEDGQRLPQVIVIIDELADLMLVAAKEVEDSICRIAQMGRASGMHLIIATQRPSADVITGLMKANIPSRIAFSVAS
;
A
#
# COMPACT_ATOMS: atom_id res chain seq x y z
N SER A 1 9.05 -20.67 -16.91
CA SER A 1 9.28 -19.92 -15.72
C SER A 1 8.44 -18.66 -15.56
N SER A 2 8.57 -17.60 -16.38
CA SER A 2 7.75 -16.38 -16.19
C SER A 2 6.28 -16.63 -16.47
N ALA A 3 5.95 -17.35 -17.57
CA ALA A 3 4.58 -17.65 -17.95
C ALA A 3 3.87 -18.51 -16.89
N ALA A 4 4.54 -19.53 -16.36
CA ALA A 4 3.98 -20.38 -15.31
C ALA A 4 3.74 -19.59 -14.01
N SER A 5 4.66 -18.68 -13.66
CA SER A 5 4.50 -17.78 -12.52
C SER A 5 3.32 -16.85 -12.70
N ASP A 6 3.12 -16.32 -13.91
CA ASP A 6 2.01 -15.42 -14.22
C ASP A 6 0.67 -16.14 -14.19
N VAL A 7 0.60 -17.35 -14.70
CA VAL A 7 -0.61 -18.19 -14.62
C VAL A 7 -0.95 -18.50 -13.17
N TYR A 8 0.05 -18.86 -12.36
CA TYR A 8 -0.15 -19.15 -10.94
C TYR A 8 -0.64 -17.93 -10.17
N LYS A 9 -0.06 -16.77 -10.43
CA LYS A 9 -0.50 -15.50 -9.81
C LYS A 9 -1.94 -15.16 -10.21
N ARG A 10 -2.27 -15.30 -11.49
CA ARG A 10 -3.63 -15.08 -11.99
C ARG A 10 -4.64 -16.00 -11.32
N GLN A 11 -4.31 -17.26 -11.17
CA GLN A 11 -5.19 -18.24 -10.54
C GLN A 11 -5.38 -17.95 -9.04
N ALA A 12 -4.29 -17.68 -8.32
CA ALA A 12 -4.35 -17.30 -6.91
C ALA A 12 -5.19 -16.04 -6.72
N PHE A 13 -5.02 -15.06 -7.60
CA PHE A 13 -5.78 -13.82 -7.57
C PHE A 13 -7.26 -14.01 -7.91
N ALA A 14 -7.58 -14.84 -8.89
CA ALA A 14 -8.97 -15.16 -9.27
C ALA A 14 -9.75 -15.82 -8.14
N ASN A 15 -9.08 -16.56 -7.26
CA ASN A 15 -9.68 -17.23 -6.12
C ASN A 15 -9.87 -16.29 -4.91
N ALA A 16 -9.24 -15.13 -4.90
CA ALA A 16 -9.38 -14.17 -3.82
C ALA A 16 -10.69 -13.40 -3.92
N LYS A 17 -11.34 -13.19 -2.78
CA LYS A 17 -12.61 -12.45 -2.69
C LYS A 17 -12.36 -10.97 -2.43
N GLY A 18 -13.18 -10.11 -3.06
CA GLY A 18 -13.15 -8.67 -2.84
C GLY A 18 -12.29 -7.91 -3.82
N LYS A 19 -12.60 -6.62 -3.99
CA LYS A 19 -11.96 -5.73 -4.97
C LYS A 19 -10.52 -5.35 -4.61
N SER A 20 -10.19 -5.37 -3.32
CA SER A 20 -8.85 -5.05 -2.81
C SER A 20 -8.00 -6.29 -2.55
N SER A 21 -8.37 -7.44 -3.12
CA SER A 21 -7.55 -8.65 -3.03
C SER A 21 -6.30 -8.53 -3.90
N PHE A 22 -5.19 -9.08 -3.43
CA PHE A 22 -3.91 -8.99 -4.11
C PHE A 22 -3.08 -10.26 -3.90
N SER A 23 -2.14 -10.49 -4.80
CA SER A 23 -1.12 -11.52 -4.67
C SER A 23 0.18 -10.88 -4.19
N VAL A 24 0.71 -11.34 -3.07
CA VAL A 24 1.98 -10.83 -2.51
C VAL A 24 3.22 -11.46 -3.17
N GLY A 25 3.04 -12.31 -4.16
CA GLY A 25 4.15 -13.00 -4.82
C GLY A 25 4.46 -14.32 -4.15
N LYS A 26 5.62 -14.87 -4.45
CA LYS A 26 6.09 -16.13 -3.85
C LYS A 26 6.96 -15.86 -2.65
N ASP A 27 6.78 -16.63 -1.59
CA ASP A 27 7.72 -16.70 -0.50
C ASP A 27 8.99 -17.46 -0.94
N ILE A 28 9.97 -17.58 -0.04
CA ILE A 28 11.23 -18.28 -0.32
C ILE A 28 11.00 -19.77 -0.68
N ALA A 29 9.92 -20.38 -0.17
CA ALA A 29 9.54 -21.75 -0.50
C ALA A 29 8.76 -21.87 -1.81
N GLY A 30 8.46 -20.76 -2.48
CA GLY A 30 7.73 -20.73 -3.76
C GLY A 30 6.21 -20.68 -3.63
N ASN A 31 5.68 -20.55 -2.43
CA ASN A 31 4.25 -20.41 -2.21
C ASN A 31 3.78 -19.00 -2.57
N CYS A 32 2.58 -18.91 -3.12
CA CYS A 32 1.96 -17.64 -3.44
C CYS A 32 0.98 -17.26 -2.32
N ILE A 33 1.19 -16.09 -1.73
CA ILE A 33 0.32 -15.56 -0.70
C ILE A 33 -0.70 -14.65 -1.36
N VAL A 34 -1.97 -14.89 -1.11
CA VAL A 34 -3.06 -14.04 -1.59
C VAL A 34 -3.79 -13.50 -0.39
N GLY A 35 -4.03 -12.18 -0.39
CA GLY A 35 -4.71 -11.52 0.69
C GLY A 35 -5.74 -10.52 0.20
N ASN A 36 -6.48 -9.97 1.16
CA ASN A 36 -7.38 -8.85 0.94
C ASN A 36 -6.83 -7.66 1.73
N ILE A 37 -6.64 -6.53 1.07
CA ILE A 37 -6.04 -5.33 1.69
C ILE A 37 -6.85 -4.85 2.90
N ALA A 38 -8.16 -5.07 2.91
CA ALA A 38 -9.00 -4.72 4.06
C ALA A 38 -8.67 -5.54 5.31
N LYS A 39 -8.10 -6.76 5.14
CA LYS A 39 -7.68 -7.64 6.25
C LYS A 39 -6.23 -7.46 6.64
N MET A 40 -5.38 -7.04 5.68
CA MET A 40 -3.97 -6.76 5.90
C MET A 40 -3.69 -5.31 5.48
N PRO A 41 -4.12 -4.34 6.29
CA PRO A 41 -4.16 -2.94 5.87
C PRO A 41 -2.79 -2.30 5.66
N HIS A 42 -1.76 -2.85 6.29
CA HIS A 42 -0.40 -2.29 6.21
C HIS A 42 0.61 -3.43 6.10
N MET A 43 1.65 -3.20 5.29
CA MET A 43 2.66 -4.21 5.02
C MET A 43 4.06 -3.61 4.97
N LEU A 44 5.00 -4.26 5.62
CA LEU A 44 6.44 -3.99 5.48
C LEU A 44 7.08 -5.11 4.67
N ILE A 45 7.81 -4.74 3.62
CA ILE A 45 8.53 -5.66 2.76
C ILE A 45 10.02 -5.32 2.84
N ALA A 46 10.81 -6.21 3.42
CA ALA A 46 12.24 -6.02 3.57
C ALA A 46 13.00 -7.02 2.70
N GLY A 47 13.99 -6.56 1.98
CA GLY A 47 14.81 -7.45 1.17
C GLY A 47 15.92 -6.72 0.45
N THR A 48 17.06 -7.37 0.32
CA THR A 48 18.20 -6.84 -0.43
C THR A 48 17.97 -6.94 -1.95
N THR A 49 18.84 -6.27 -2.71
CA THR A 49 18.82 -6.35 -4.16
C THR A 49 18.92 -7.81 -4.61
N GLY A 50 18.06 -8.23 -5.54
CA GLY A 50 18.01 -9.59 -6.05
C GLY A 50 17.24 -10.57 -5.17
N SER A 51 16.65 -10.14 -4.06
CA SER A 51 15.94 -11.00 -3.11
C SER A 51 14.49 -11.33 -3.49
N GLY A 52 13.94 -10.67 -4.50
CA GLY A 52 12.54 -10.81 -4.89
C GLY A 52 11.62 -9.71 -4.37
N LYS A 53 12.15 -8.71 -3.67
CA LYS A 53 11.38 -7.57 -3.14
C LYS A 53 10.62 -6.85 -4.26
N SER A 54 11.29 -6.51 -5.36
CA SER A 54 10.68 -5.82 -6.50
C SER A 54 9.62 -6.67 -7.18
N VAL A 55 9.85 -7.98 -7.31
CA VAL A 55 8.87 -8.92 -7.86
C VAL A 55 7.62 -8.96 -6.98
N CYS A 56 7.79 -8.99 -5.67
CA CYS A 56 6.69 -8.97 -4.71
C CYS A 56 5.85 -7.70 -4.85
N MET A 57 6.49 -6.54 -4.85
CA MET A 57 5.80 -5.25 -4.99
C MET A 57 5.04 -5.13 -6.30
N ASN A 58 5.66 -5.48 -7.42
CA ASN A 58 5.00 -5.47 -8.71
C ASN A 58 3.83 -6.44 -8.78
N SER A 59 3.94 -7.60 -8.15
CA SER A 59 2.85 -8.57 -8.07
C SER A 59 1.65 -8.01 -7.32
N ILE A 60 1.88 -7.31 -6.22
CA ILE A 60 0.82 -6.65 -5.44
C ILE A 60 0.13 -5.59 -6.29
N ILE A 61 0.91 -4.71 -6.92
CA ILE A 61 0.39 -3.60 -7.73
C ILE A 61 -0.44 -4.14 -8.90
N ILE A 62 0.09 -5.09 -9.65
CA ILE A 62 -0.62 -5.68 -10.80
C ILE A 62 -1.92 -6.34 -10.36
N SER A 63 -1.90 -7.04 -9.22
CA SER A 63 -3.09 -7.69 -8.67
C SER A 63 -4.16 -6.67 -8.30
N LEU A 64 -3.77 -5.55 -7.68
CA LEU A 64 -4.68 -4.47 -7.34
C LEU A 64 -5.29 -3.85 -8.61
N LEU A 65 -4.47 -3.56 -9.61
CA LEU A 65 -4.92 -2.96 -10.86
C LEU A 65 -5.83 -3.88 -11.67
N TYR A 66 -5.63 -5.19 -11.56
CA TYR A 66 -6.44 -6.17 -12.26
C TYR A 66 -7.88 -6.23 -11.74
N LYS A 67 -8.08 -6.06 -10.44
CA LYS A 67 -9.41 -6.20 -9.81
C LYS A 67 -10.14 -4.90 -9.51
N ALA A 68 -9.43 -3.78 -9.41
CA ALA A 68 -10.01 -2.55 -8.91
C ALA A 68 -9.85 -1.41 -9.91
N GLY A 69 -10.94 -0.75 -10.24
CA GLY A 69 -10.92 0.50 -10.99
C GLY A 69 -10.57 1.70 -10.11
N PRO A 70 -10.37 2.88 -10.72
CA PRO A 70 -10.00 4.08 -9.97
C PRO A 70 -11.08 4.59 -9.01
N GLU A 71 -12.31 4.17 -9.20
CA GLU A 71 -13.42 4.48 -8.28
C GLU A 71 -13.35 3.67 -6.98
N ASP A 72 -12.64 2.53 -6.98
CA ASP A 72 -12.52 1.63 -5.84
C ASP A 72 -11.18 1.77 -5.11
N VAL A 73 -10.11 2.04 -5.86
CA VAL A 73 -8.74 2.12 -5.33
C VAL A 73 -7.99 3.28 -5.99
N LYS A 74 -7.37 4.10 -5.16
CA LYS A 74 -6.42 5.13 -5.57
C LYS A 74 -5.05 4.85 -4.99
N LEU A 75 -4.02 5.19 -5.72
CA LEU A 75 -2.63 4.90 -5.37
C LEU A 75 -1.80 6.17 -5.29
N ILE A 76 -0.94 6.22 -4.28
CA ILE A 76 0.20 7.14 -4.22
C ILE A 76 1.44 6.26 -4.26
N MET A 77 2.28 6.44 -5.27
CA MET A 77 3.52 5.68 -5.43
C MET A 77 4.72 6.57 -5.20
N VAL A 78 5.66 6.11 -4.39
CA VAL A 78 6.89 6.80 -4.05
C VAL A 78 8.07 5.95 -4.46
N ASP A 79 8.89 6.47 -5.39
CA ASP A 79 10.09 5.81 -5.91
C ASP A 79 11.26 6.79 -5.97
N PRO A 80 12.02 6.96 -4.87
CA PRO A 80 13.10 7.95 -4.81
C PRO A 80 14.22 7.70 -5.81
N LYS A 81 14.44 6.43 -6.19
CA LYS A 81 15.51 6.05 -7.12
C LYS A 81 15.10 6.09 -8.59
N MET A 82 13.81 6.25 -8.87
CA MET A 82 13.25 6.32 -10.23
C MET A 82 13.53 5.06 -11.08
N VAL A 83 13.55 3.88 -10.47
CA VAL A 83 13.94 2.64 -11.18
C VAL A 83 12.84 1.59 -11.27
N GLU A 84 11.81 1.64 -10.40
CA GLU A 84 10.83 0.55 -10.27
C GLU A 84 9.40 0.93 -10.66
N LEU A 85 8.92 2.09 -10.21
CA LEU A 85 7.50 2.42 -10.27
C LEU A 85 7.12 3.38 -11.40
N GLY A 86 8.10 3.95 -12.11
CA GLY A 86 7.85 4.91 -13.19
C GLY A 86 6.99 4.34 -14.33
N ILE A 87 7.01 3.03 -14.54
CA ILE A 87 6.18 2.35 -15.54
C ILE A 87 4.67 2.50 -15.29
N TYR A 88 4.28 2.84 -14.06
CA TYR A 88 2.87 3.01 -13.70
C TYR A 88 2.37 4.44 -13.92
N ASN A 89 3.23 5.39 -14.29
CA ASN A 89 2.78 6.74 -14.60
C ASN A 89 1.73 6.72 -15.72
N GLY A 90 0.67 7.48 -15.53
CA GLY A 90 -0.43 7.56 -16.49
C GLY A 90 -1.61 6.65 -16.22
N ILE A 91 -1.50 5.69 -15.29
CA ILE A 91 -2.67 4.87 -14.94
C ILE A 91 -3.73 5.71 -14.18
N PRO A 92 -5.03 5.44 -14.38
CA PRO A 92 -6.09 6.26 -13.77
C PRO A 92 -6.20 6.11 -12.26
N GLN A 93 -5.63 5.06 -11.67
CA GLN A 93 -5.64 4.85 -10.22
C GLN A 93 -4.69 5.79 -9.47
N LEU A 94 -3.67 6.35 -10.13
CA LEU A 94 -2.75 7.28 -9.46
C LEU A 94 -3.44 8.61 -9.13
N LEU A 95 -3.32 9.04 -7.87
CA LEU A 95 -3.77 10.36 -7.43
C LEU A 95 -2.86 11.47 -7.96
N ILE A 96 -1.57 11.20 -8.03
CA ILE A 96 -0.54 12.09 -8.54
C ILE A 96 0.50 11.25 -9.28
N PRO A 97 1.31 11.85 -10.18
CA PRO A 97 2.44 11.12 -10.77
C PRO A 97 3.35 10.53 -9.71
N VAL A 98 4.06 9.46 -10.05
CA VAL A 98 4.99 8.80 -9.13
C VAL A 98 5.92 9.82 -8.50
N VAL A 99 5.96 9.86 -7.17
CA VAL A 99 6.73 10.83 -6.38
C VAL A 99 8.16 10.34 -6.28
N THR A 100 9.12 11.17 -6.70
CA THR A 100 10.54 10.83 -6.71
C THR A 100 11.36 11.65 -5.71
N ASP A 101 10.86 12.80 -5.29
CA ASP A 101 11.54 13.66 -4.32
C ASP A 101 11.15 13.26 -2.89
N PRO A 102 12.13 12.98 -1.99
CA PRO A 102 11.83 12.59 -0.60
C PRO A 102 11.00 13.60 0.20
N LYS A 103 11.19 14.89 -0.01
CA LYS A 103 10.41 15.92 0.67
C LYS A 103 8.95 15.93 0.21
N LYS A 104 8.72 15.77 -1.09
CA LYS A 104 7.37 15.63 -1.63
C LYS A 104 6.71 14.34 -1.15
N ALA A 105 7.49 13.28 -0.99
CA ALA A 105 7.00 12.03 -0.42
C ALA A 105 6.53 12.21 1.02
N ALA A 106 7.30 12.93 1.86
CA ALA A 106 6.89 13.28 3.21
C ALA A 106 5.58 14.09 3.20
N GLY A 107 5.46 15.05 2.29
CA GLY A 107 4.23 15.82 2.09
C GLY A 107 3.04 14.96 1.66
N SER A 108 3.26 13.98 0.81
CA SER A 108 2.22 13.03 0.38
C SER A 108 1.73 12.17 1.55
N LEU A 109 2.62 11.75 2.44
CA LEU A 109 2.24 11.02 3.65
C LEU A 109 1.44 11.90 4.61
N GLN A 110 1.80 13.17 4.76
CA GLN A 110 1.01 14.13 5.55
C GLN A 110 -0.38 14.34 4.94
N TRP A 111 -0.46 14.43 3.63
CA TRP A 111 -1.75 14.49 2.93
C TRP A 111 -2.60 13.27 3.26
N ALA A 112 -2.01 12.06 3.25
CA ALA A 112 -2.72 10.84 3.58
C ALA A 112 -3.26 10.85 5.01
N VAL A 113 -2.50 11.38 5.97
CA VAL A 113 -2.98 11.58 7.35
C VAL A 113 -4.16 12.54 7.38
N THR A 114 -4.07 13.66 6.69
CA THR A 114 -5.15 14.66 6.61
C THR A 114 -6.41 14.07 5.99
N GLU A 115 -6.28 13.32 4.90
CA GLU A 115 -7.39 12.62 4.26
C GLU A 115 -8.02 11.58 5.17
N MET A 116 -7.21 10.85 5.91
CA MET A 116 -7.67 9.88 6.91
C MET A 116 -8.55 10.56 7.96
N LEU A 117 -8.10 11.69 8.50
CA LEU A 117 -8.85 12.44 9.51
C LEU A 117 -10.15 13.03 8.93
N ARG A 118 -10.11 13.51 7.69
CA ARG A 118 -11.31 13.97 6.98
C ARG A 118 -12.33 12.85 6.85
N ARG A 119 -11.90 11.65 6.50
CA ARG A 119 -12.76 10.47 6.39
C ARG A 119 -13.39 10.08 7.72
N TYR A 120 -12.64 10.15 8.81
CA TYR A 120 -13.18 9.89 10.14
C TYR A 120 -14.30 10.88 10.50
N LYS A 121 -14.14 12.15 10.14
CA LYS A 121 -15.20 13.14 10.35
C LYS A 121 -16.44 12.82 9.51
N LEU A 122 -16.27 12.51 8.23
CA LEU A 122 -17.38 12.12 7.36
C LEU A 122 -18.11 10.89 7.87
N MET A 123 -17.38 9.88 8.31
CA MET A 123 -17.96 8.66 8.87
C MET A 123 -18.70 8.95 10.18
N SER A 124 -18.14 9.78 11.03
CA SER A 124 -18.77 10.19 12.28
C SER A 124 -20.08 10.95 12.03
N ASP A 125 -20.08 11.89 11.09
CA ASP A 125 -21.27 12.65 10.71
C ASP A 125 -22.35 11.73 10.10
N ALA A 126 -21.97 10.67 9.43
CA ALA A 126 -22.89 9.68 8.87
C ALA A 126 -23.28 8.58 9.87
N GLY A 127 -22.72 8.60 11.09
CA GLY A 127 -23.03 7.62 12.13
C GLY A 127 -22.46 6.22 11.89
N VAL A 128 -21.36 6.12 11.11
CA VAL A 128 -20.71 4.84 10.79
C VAL A 128 -19.26 4.85 11.25
N ARG A 129 -18.62 3.67 11.30
CA ARG A 129 -17.28 3.49 11.86
C ARG A 129 -16.25 3.01 10.85
N ASP A 130 -16.66 2.65 9.62
CA ASP A 130 -15.75 2.16 8.59
C ASP A 130 -16.16 2.63 7.19
N LEU A 131 -15.22 2.52 6.28
CA LEU A 131 -15.40 2.98 4.91
C LEU A 131 -16.48 2.20 4.16
N GLU A 132 -16.56 0.90 4.36
CA GLU A 132 -17.56 0.06 3.71
C GLU A 132 -18.97 0.50 4.07
N SER A 133 -19.24 0.72 5.36
CA SER A 133 -20.53 1.22 5.84
C SER A 133 -20.82 2.64 5.29
N TYR A 134 -19.82 3.51 5.28
CA TYR A 134 -19.95 4.84 4.70
C TYR A 134 -20.34 4.76 3.23
N ASN A 135 -19.63 3.97 2.44
CA ASN A 135 -19.90 3.82 1.01
C ASN A 135 -21.28 3.22 0.74
N SER A 136 -21.73 2.29 1.58
CA SER A 136 -23.10 1.74 1.46
C SER A 136 -24.16 2.80 1.64
N ILE A 137 -23.98 3.75 2.56
CA ILE A 137 -24.90 4.87 2.74
C ILE A 137 -24.84 5.79 1.52
N MET A 138 -23.65 6.10 1.04
CA MET A 138 -23.48 7.01 -0.12
C MET A 138 -24.10 6.44 -1.41
N GLU A 139 -24.04 5.14 -1.60
CA GLU A 139 -24.68 4.46 -2.73
C GLU A 139 -26.20 4.63 -2.74
N GLY A 140 -26.82 4.75 -1.57
CA GLY A 140 -28.25 4.96 -1.41
C GLY A 140 -28.72 6.41 -1.52
N GLU A 141 -27.81 7.36 -1.59
CA GLU A 141 -28.12 8.78 -1.66
C GLU A 141 -27.99 9.33 -3.08
N GLU A 142 -28.88 10.26 -3.46
CA GLU A 142 -28.94 10.82 -4.82
C GLU A 142 -27.63 11.51 -5.23
N ASP A 143 -27.03 12.29 -4.34
CA ASP A 143 -25.76 12.98 -4.56
C ASP A 143 -24.60 12.35 -3.77
N GLY A 144 -24.77 11.11 -3.35
CA GLY A 144 -23.79 10.43 -2.54
C GLY A 144 -22.53 10.08 -3.34
N GLN A 145 -21.37 10.42 -2.78
CA GLN A 145 -20.09 10.08 -3.36
C GLN A 145 -19.39 9.02 -2.50
N ARG A 146 -19.10 7.90 -3.13
CA ARG A 146 -18.26 6.86 -2.51
C ARG A 146 -16.82 7.34 -2.41
N LEU A 147 -16.10 6.84 -1.41
CA LEU A 147 -14.68 7.08 -1.24
C LEU A 147 -13.90 5.82 -1.62
N PRO A 148 -12.86 5.94 -2.45
CA PRO A 148 -11.99 4.81 -2.75
C PRO A 148 -11.11 4.48 -1.57
N GLN A 149 -10.61 3.25 -1.52
CA GLN A 149 -9.46 2.93 -0.69
C GLN A 149 -8.22 3.64 -1.26
N VAL A 150 -7.36 4.13 -0.39
CA VAL A 150 -6.10 4.77 -0.79
C VAL A 150 -4.93 3.94 -0.29
N ILE A 151 -4.03 3.59 -1.17
CA ILE A 151 -2.85 2.79 -0.84
C ILE A 151 -1.61 3.62 -1.17
N VAL A 152 -0.79 3.86 -0.16
CA VAL A 152 0.52 4.51 -0.31
C VAL A 152 1.58 3.43 -0.43
N ILE A 153 2.28 3.41 -1.55
CA ILE A 153 3.31 2.42 -1.87
C ILE A 153 4.66 3.13 -1.88
N ILE A 154 5.57 2.70 -1.02
CA ILE A 154 6.92 3.26 -0.92
C ILE A 154 7.92 2.18 -1.30
N ASP A 155 8.66 2.41 -2.38
CA ASP A 155 9.65 1.44 -2.88
C ASP A 155 10.92 1.37 -2.04
N GLU A 156 11.38 2.50 -1.51
CA GLU A 156 12.54 2.55 -0.64
C GLU A 156 12.35 3.56 0.49
N LEU A 157 12.02 3.06 1.66
CA LEU A 157 11.82 3.89 2.85
C LEU A 157 13.11 4.56 3.32
N ALA A 158 14.26 3.89 3.18
CA ALA A 158 15.54 4.41 3.65
C ALA A 158 15.84 5.81 3.09
N ASP A 159 15.52 6.06 1.83
CA ASP A 159 15.79 7.34 1.19
C ASP A 159 14.93 8.48 1.77
N LEU A 160 13.72 8.17 2.22
CA LEU A 160 12.85 9.12 2.90
C LEU A 160 13.37 9.41 4.32
N MET A 161 13.80 8.38 5.02
CA MET A 161 14.29 8.49 6.40
C MET A 161 15.58 9.30 6.51
N LEU A 162 16.40 9.34 5.45
CA LEU A 162 17.59 10.19 5.40
C LEU A 162 17.26 11.68 5.39
N VAL A 163 16.11 12.07 4.87
CA VAL A 163 15.75 13.48 4.64
C VAL A 163 14.74 14.00 5.64
N ALA A 164 13.74 13.21 6.00
CA ALA A 164 12.59 13.65 6.81
C ALA A 164 12.15 12.55 7.77
N ALA A 165 13.07 11.97 8.52
CA ALA A 165 12.83 10.79 9.35
C ALA A 165 11.66 10.95 10.31
N LYS A 166 11.61 12.06 11.06
CA LYS A 166 10.59 12.26 12.08
C LYS A 166 9.19 12.41 11.47
N GLU A 167 9.05 13.25 10.45
CA GLU A 167 7.76 13.49 9.80
C GLU A 167 7.25 12.22 9.12
N VAL A 168 8.13 11.48 8.47
CA VAL A 168 7.80 10.23 7.80
C VAL A 168 7.38 9.17 8.83
N GLU A 169 8.14 8.99 9.90
CA GLU A 169 7.79 8.06 10.97
C GLU A 169 6.43 8.41 11.59
N ASP A 170 6.22 9.67 11.95
CA ASP A 170 4.96 10.11 12.57
C ASP A 170 3.77 9.83 11.65
N SER A 171 3.87 10.15 10.37
CA SER A 171 2.80 9.91 9.41
C SER A 171 2.53 8.42 9.21
N ILE A 172 3.57 7.61 9.04
CA ILE A 172 3.44 6.15 8.89
C ILE A 172 2.77 5.55 10.11
N CYS A 173 3.22 5.90 11.32
CA CYS A 173 2.66 5.35 12.55
C CYS A 173 1.19 5.76 12.74
N ARG A 174 0.82 6.98 12.42
CA ARG A 174 -0.57 7.43 12.51
C ARG A 174 -1.48 6.68 11.53
N ILE A 175 -1.04 6.53 10.29
CA ILE A 175 -1.81 5.76 9.30
C ILE A 175 -1.89 4.29 9.72
N ALA A 176 -0.80 3.71 10.21
CA ALA A 176 -0.79 2.33 10.66
C ALA A 176 -1.75 2.08 11.82
N GLN A 177 -1.88 3.05 12.74
CA GLN A 177 -2.79 2.93 13.89
C GLN A 177 -4.26 3.11 13.51
N MET A 178 -4.57 3.99 12.58
CA MET A 178 -5.94 4.47 12.35
C MET A 178 -6.42 4.27 10.90
N GLY A 179 -5.56 3.82 9.99
CA GLY A 179 -5.87 3.82 8.57
C GLY A 179 -6.91 2.80 8.16
N ARG A 180 -6.95 1.64 8.79
CA ARG A 180 -7.76 0.51 8.37
C ARG A 180 -9.25 0.86 8.18
N ALA A 181 -9.86 1.43 9.19
CA ALA A 181 -11.29 1.75 9.16
C ALA A 181 -11.62 2.82 8.13
N SER A 182 -10.71 3.73 7.86
CA SER A 182 -10.88 4.83 6.90
C SER A 182 -10.47 4.49 5.46
N GLY A 183 -9.98 3.27 5.22
CA GLY A 183 -9.53 2.85 3.90
C GLY A 183 -8.19 3.44 3.47
N MET A 184 -7.32 3.76 4.42
CA MET A 184 -5.95 4.24 4.15
C MET A 184 -4.96 3.14 4.47
N HIS A 185 -4.12 2.76 3.50
CA HIS A 185 -3.24 1.60 3.60
C HIS A 185 -1.81 1.94 3.21
N LEU A 186 -0.86 1.19 3.77
CA LEU A 186 0.57 1.36 3.52
C LEU A 186 1.18 0.06 3.00
N ILE A 187 1.95 0.15 1.93
CA ILE A 187 2.85 -0.91 1.48
C ILE A 187 4.23 -0.28 1.40
N ILE A 188 5.08 -0.63 2.33
CA ILE A 188 6.39 0.00 2.51
C ILE A 188 7.47 -1.04 2.29
N ALA A 189 8.40 -0.75 1.40
CA ALA A 189 9.53 -1.60 1.11
C ALA A 189 10.84 -0.90 1.40
N THR A 190 11.86 -1.69 1.75
CA THR A 190 13.23 -1.22 1.91
C THR A 190 14.23 -2.35 1.66
N GLN A 191 15.37 -1.99 1.05
CA GLN A 191 16.54 -2.86 0.97
C GLN A 191 17.40 -2.78 2.23
N ARG A 192 17.12 -1.83 3.12
CA ARG A 192 17.92 -1.55 4.32
C ARG A 192 17.05 -1.64 5.58
N PRO A 193 16.75 -2.85 6.06
CA PRO A 193 15.83 -3.05 7.19
C PRO A 193 16.48 -2.78 8.56
N SER A 194 17.39 -1.85 8.66
CA SER A 194 18.01 -1.43 9.91
C SER A 194 17.02 -0.65 10.81
N ALA A 195 17.32 -0.57 12.11
CA ALA A 195 16.43 0.03 13.11
C ALA A 195 16.21 1.55 12.91
N ASP A 196 17.11 2.23 12.22
CA ASP A 196 16.96 3.65 11.86
C ASP A 196 16.02 3.87 10.65
N VAL A 197 15.75 2.84 9.87
CA VAL A 197 14.82 2.85 8.76
C VAL A 197 13.47 2.28 9.17
N ILE A 198 13.45 1.01 9.59
CA ILE A 198 12.24 0.38 10.15
C ILE A 198 12.34 0.48 11.68
N THR A 199 11.75 1.54 12.21
CA THR A 199 11.85 1.86 13.64
C THR A 199 11.01 0.91 14.49
N GLY A 200 11.27 0.89 15.80
CA GLY A 200 10.46 0.12 16.74
C GLY A 200 8.99 0.53 16.74
N LEU A 201 8.70 1.81 16.56
CA LEU A 201 7.32 2.30 16.47
C LEU A 201 6.60 1.78 15.23
N MET A 202 7.27 1.75 14.08
CA MET A 202 6.72 1.17 12.85
C MET A 202 6.45 -0.32 13.04
N LYS A 203 7.40 -1.06 13.61
CA LYS A 203 7.24 -2.51 13.87
C LYS A 203 6.08 -2.80 14.81
N ALA A 204 5.87 -1.95 15.81
CA ALA A 204 4.79 -2.12 16.76
C ALA A 204 3.40 -1.91 16.14
N ASN A 205 3.31 -1.11 15.08
CA ASN A 205 2.05 -0.72 14.45
C ASN A 205 1.75 -1.44 13.13
N ILE A 206 2.75 -2.09 12.52
CA ILE A 206 2.60 -2.81 11.26
C ILE A 206 2.90 -4.29 11.49
N PRO A 207 1.88 -5.11 11.75
CA PRO A 207 2.09 -6.53 12.06
C PRO A 207 2.43 -7.39 10.85
N SER A 208 1.98 -7.01 9.64
CA SER A 208 2.23 -7.78 8.42
C SER A 208 3.59 -7.45 7.85
N ARG A 209 4.51 -8.42 7.90
CA ARG A 209 5.89 -8.24 7.43
C ARG A 209 6.32 -9.40 6.55
N ILE A 210 6.97 -9.07 5.44
CA ILE A 210 7.57 -10.04 4.54
C ILE A 210 9.06 -9.72 4.44
N ALA A 211 9.89 -10.73 4.66
CA ALA A 211 11.34 -10.60 4.51
C ALA A 211 11.80 -11.48 3.35
N PHE A 212 12.66 -10.91 2.51
CA PHE A 212 13.32 -11.63 1.43
C PHE A 212 14.82 -11.60 1.67
N SER A 213 15.48 -12.73 1.44
CA SER A 213 16.93 -12.83 1.45
C SER A 213 17.40 -13.54 0.20
N VAL A 214 18.60 -13.16 -0.25
CA VAL A 214 19.26 -13.91 -1.34
C VAL A 214 19.68 -15.25 -0.78
N ALA A 215 19.33 -16.34 -1.48
CA ALA A 215 19.80 -17.66 -1.13
C ALA A 215 21.33 -17.71 -1.26
N SER A 216 22.02 -18.05 -0.18
CA SER A 216 23.48 -18.21 -0.15
C SER A 216 23.88 -19.55 -0.76
#